data_a129bc2758f2539738dbfb10baa44354
#
_entry.id   a129bc2758f2539738dbfb10baa44354
#
_cell.length_a   1.000
_cell.length_b   1.000
_cell.length_c   1.000
_cell.angle_alpha   90.00
_cell.angle_beta   90.00
_cell.angle_gamma   90.00
#
_symmetry.space_group_name_H-M   'P 1'
#
loop_
_entity.id
_entity.type
_entity.pdbx_description
1 polymer ?
#
loop_
_entity_poly.entity_id
_entity_poly.type
_entity_poly.pdbx_seq_one_letter_code
_entity_poly.pdbx_strand_id
1 'polypeptide(L)'
;MKKFAFCLTLIIVALSSCTSGVSRKSQVGADTLRLSYSRLLNIVEHEGYKVVEIKNPWKQGEVLHRYVLVSNPDCPHLPEGTIINVPVRNALVFTTVHASVIADMGIKDRINGMADVEYIKREEIKALVASNKIANVGSSMSPNVEKIIDLSPDVIMLSPFENSGGYGRLDNIGIPIIECADYMEISPLARAEWIKFYGMLFGAEQQADSIFNNVVTRYKALSDEAKAYDSHPKVMVDFPSGNTWYVPGGKSTIGRMIADAGGRYCFADDDNGGSVALALEKVVSQCDDADLWLFRYGGEEKSLNSISNDYKVFSHIKAFSKGNVYGCSTERTTFYESTPFHPDRLLEDFIAMFHPQTKRQPTYFKKVK
;
A
#
# COMPACT_ATOMS: atom_id res chain seq x y z
N MET A 1 8.83 -20.93 89.18
CA MET A 1 8.41 -19.78 88.38
C MET A 1 9.72 -19.10 87.83
N LYS A 2 10.28 -19.54 86.83
CA LYS A 2 11.50 -18.95 86.26
C LYS A 2 11.28 -18.65 84.76
N LYS A 3 11.36 -17.38 84.37
CA LYS A 3 11.27 -16.90 82.98
C LYS A 3 12.60 -17.25 82.28
N PHE A 4 12.50 -17.93 81.16
CA PHE A 4 13.61 -18.08 80.22
C PHE A 4 13.37 -17.14 79.05
N ALA A 5 14.29 -16.19 78.92
CA ALA A 5 14.39 -15.30 77.73
C ALA A 5 15.28 -15.99 76.68
N PHE A 6 14.76 -16.21 75.50
CA PHE A 6 15.47 -16.79 74.37
C PHE A 6 15.95 -15.63 73.45
N CYS A 7 17.23 -15.39 73.45
CA CYS A 7 17.87 -14.43 72.59
C CYS A 7 18.06 -15.04 71.16
N LEU A 8 17.31 -14.54 70.18
CA LEU A 8 17.46 -14.97 68.78
C LEU A 8 18.45 -14.07 68.08
N THR A 9 19.66 -14.57 67.87
CA THR A 9 20.72 -13.89 67.11
C THR A 9 20.48 -14.05 65.63
N LEU A 10 20.14 -12.94 64.94
CA LEU A 10 19.96 -12.89 63.49
C LEU A 10 21.31 -12.78 62.79
N ILE A 11 21.75 -13.84 62.14
CA ILE A 11 22.95 -13.84 61.29
C ILE A 11 22.49 -13.39 59.91
N ILE A 12 22.91 -12.16 59.50
CA ILE A 12 22.73 -11.65 58.14
C ILE A 12 23.89 -12.16 57.32
N VAL A 13 23.62 -13.16 56.47
CA VAL A 13 24.60 -13.58 55.43
C VAL A 13 24.39 -12.69 54.21
N ALA A 14 25.30 -11.76 54.02
CA ALA A 14 25.38 -10.97 52.79
C ALA A 14 25.88 -11.86 51.65
N LEU A 15 24.97 -12.35 50.80
CA LEU A 15 25.30 -12.95 49.52
C LEU A 15 25.66 -11.84 48.55
N SER A 16 26.93 -11.63 48.34
CA SER A 16 27.47 -10.82 47.25
C SER A 16 27.23 -11.57 45.92
N SER A 17 26.08 -11.33 45.29
CA SER A 17 25.85 -11.77 43.91
C SER A 17 26.65 -10.87 42.98
N CYS A 18 27.76 -11.40 42.47
CA CYS A 18 28.44 -10.84 41.31
C CYS A 18 27.55 -11.04 40.08
N THR A 19 26.65 -10.12 39.81
CA THR A 19 26.06 -10.02 38.48
C THR A 19 27.13 -9.50 37.56
N SER A 20 27.69 -10.41 36.73
CA SER A 20 28.42 -10.02 35.54
C SER A 20 27.49 -9.21 34.66
N GLY A 21 27.59 -7.88 34.81
CA GLY A 21 26.91 -6.93 33.95
C GLY A 21 27.40 -7.16 32.51
N VAL A 22 26.59 -7.82 31.71
CA VAL A 22 26.66 -7.70 30.26
C VAL A 22 26.38 -6.21 30.01
N SER A 23 27.43 -5.44 29.88
CA SER A 23 27.37 -4.06 29.42
C SER A 23 26.70 -4.10 28.05
N ARG A 24 25.40 -3.86 28.00
CA ARG A 24 24.76 -3.39 26.78
C ARG A 24 25.48 -2.08 26.45
N LYS A 25 26.47 -2.15 25.56
CA LYS A 25 26.92 -0.96 24.86
C LYS A 25 25.68 -0.33 24.27
N SER A 26 25.22 0.77 24.86
CA SER A 26 24.25 1.66 24.20
C SER A 26 24.86 2.00 22.86
N GLN A 27 24.24 1.55 21.76
CA GLN A 27 24.60 2.01 20.44
C GLN A 27 24.36 3.52 20.45
N VAL A 28 25.42 4.26 20.54
CA VAL A 28 25.43 5.72 20.42
C VAL A 28 25.00 6.02 19.00
N GLY A 29 23.86 6.72 18.83
CA GLY A 29 23.45 7.30 17.56
C GLY A 29 22.38 6.62 16.74
N ALA A 30 21.60 5.67 17.28
CA ALA A 30 20.43 5.14 16.55
C ALA A 30 19.20 6.00 16.84
N ASP A 31 18.62 6.64 15.82
CA ASP A 31 17.34 7.32 15.91
C ASP A 31 16.26 6.53 15.16
N THR A 32 15.12 6.31 15.79
CA THR A 32 14.00 5.62 15.15
C THR A 32 13.15 6.64 14.41
N LEU A 33 13.09 6.53 13.09
CA LEU A 33 12.21 7.35 12.27
C LEU A 33 10.76 7.01 12.60
N ARG A 34 10.05 7.95 13.22
CA ARG A 34 8.63 7.77 13.55
C ARG A 34 7.77 7.97 12.31
N LEU A 35 7.26 6.87 11.76
CA LEU A 35 6.22 6.91 10.76
C LEU A 35 4.86 7.21 11.44
N SER A 36 4.05 8.05 10.81
CA SER A 36 2.80 8.54 11.42
C SER A 36 1.61 7.62 11.16
N TYR A 37 1.66 6.84 10.09
CA TYR A 37 0.52 6.06 9.59
C TYR A 37 0.87 4.61 9.32
N SER A 38 2.02 4.33 8.69
CA SER A 38 2.45 2.97 8.35
C SER A 38 2.59 2.10 9.59
N ARG A 39 2.05 0.88 9.52
CA ARG A 39 2.14 -0.12 10.58
C ARG A 39 3.11 -1.24 10.24
N LEU A 40 3.42 -1.40 8.97
CA LEU A 40 4.27 -2.48 8.48
C LEU A 40 5.75 -2.09 8.43
N LEU A 41 6.08 -0.80 8.36
CA LEU A 41 7.47 -0.34 8.34
C LEU A 41 7.99 0.04 9.73
N ASN A 42 9.22 -0.38 10.00
CA ASN A 42 10.03 0.10 11.12
C ASN A 42 11.39 0.51 10.57
N ILE A 43 11.81 1.75 10.79
CA ILE A 43 13.05 2.31 10.24
C ILE A 43 13.90 2.86 11.37
N VAL A 44 15.16 2.40 11.44
CA VAL A 44 16.14 2.86 12.41
C VAL A 44 17.34 3.43 11.66
N GLU A 45 17.67 4.68 11.95
CA GLU A 45 18.78 5.38 11.33
C GLU A 45 20.05 5.23 12.17
N HIS A 46 21.14 4.91 11.49
CA HIS A 46 22.49 4.81 12.05
C HIS A 46 23.45 5.64 11.22
N GLU A 47 24.63 5.93 11.78
CA GLU A 47 25.66 6.59 11.02
C GLU A 47 26.17 5.68 9.89
N GLY A 48 25.96 6.10 8.63
CA GLY A 48 26.39 5.39 7.43
C GLY A 48 25.44 4.32 6.90
N TYR A 49 24.38 3.96 7.63
CA TYR A 49 23.35 3.02 7.14
C TYR A 49 22.00 3.22 7.83
N LYS A 50 20.93 2.67 7.23
CA LYS A 50 19.61 2.57 7.85
C LYS A 50 19.17 1.12 7.89
N VAL A 51 18.46 0.71 8.95
CA VAL A 51 17.81 -0.59 9.02
C VAL A 51 16.33 -0.40 8.78
N VAL A 52 15.79 -1.10 7.81
CA VAL A 52 14.36 -1.11 7.49
C VAL A 52 13.83 -2.52 7.70
N GLU A 53 12.89 -2.67 8.62
CA GLU A 53 12.16 -3.91 8.84
C GLU A 53 10.75 -3.77 8.29
N ILE A 54 10.34 -4.75 7.49
CA ILE A 54 8.96 -4.92 7.05
C ILE A 54 8.33 -5.99 7.92
N LYS A 55 7.31 -5.61 8.69
CA LYS A 55 6.54 -6.57 9.48
C LYS A 55 5.74 -7.49 8.57
N ASN A 56 5.61 -8.76 8.96
CA ASN A 56 4.84 -9.71 8.20
C ASN A 56 3.33 -9.40 8.30
N PRO A 57 2.67 -9.03 7.18
CA PRO A 57 1.26 -8.66 7.23
C PRO A 57 0.32 -9.85 7.43
N TRP A 58 0.80 -11.09 7.20
CA TRP A 58 0.02 -12.33 7.33
C TRP A 58 0.28 -13.05 8.66
N LYS A 59 1.44 -12.80 9.30
CA LYS A 59 1.84 -13.44 10.55
C LYS A 59 2.22 -12.40 11.60
N GLN A 60 1.29 -12.15 12.49
CA GLN A 60 1.47 -11.14 13.55
C GLN A 60 2.71 -11.42 14.41
N GLY A 61 3.54 -10.41 14.60
CA GLY A 61 4.74 -10.49 15.44
C GLY A 61 6.00 -10.97 14.71
N GLU A 62 5.88 -11.44 13.46
CA GLU A 62 7.02 -11.81 12.62
C GLU A 62 7.49 -10.63 11.76
N VAL A 63 8.77 -10.67 11.37
CA VAL A 63 9.35 -9.78 10.37
C VAL A 63 9.28 -10.49 9.02
N LEU A 64 8.73 -9.82 8.00
CA LEU A 64 8.73 -10.33 6.64
C LEU A 64 10.15 -10.26 6.07
N HIS A 65 10.76 -9.07 6.14
CA HIS A 65 12.12 -8.85 5.64
C HIS A 65 12.83 -7.74 6.42
N ARG A 66 14.17 -7.84 6.48
CA ARG A 66 15.05 -6.81 7.04
C ARG A 66 16.06 -6.38 5.98
N TYR A 67 16.10 -5.08 5.70
CA TYR A 67 17.05 -4.44 4.80
C TYR A 67 18.03 -3.58 5.56
N VAL A 68 19.27 -3.58 5.10
CA VAL A 68 20.33 -2.68 5.57
C VAL A 68 20.71 -1.78 4.40
N LEU A 69 20.22 -0.54 4.42
CA LEU A 69 20.50 0.46 3.38
C LEU A 69 21.82 1.16 3.71
N VAL A 70 22.84 0.87 2.94
CA VAL A 70 24.21 1.35 3.20
C VAL A 70 24.52 2.56 2.33
N SER A 71 24.71 3.71 2.96
CA SER A 71 25.10 4.96 2.29
C SER A 71 26.61 5.23 2.38
N ASN A 72 27.30 4.61 3.34
CA ASN A 72 28.77 4.67 3.47
C ASN A 72 29.34 3.24 3.36
N PRO A 73 30.02 2.89 2.25
CA PRO A 73 30.60 1.55 2.05
C PRO A 73 31.69 1.18 3.09
N ASP A 74 32.30 2.16 3.73
CA ASP A 74 33.34 1.94 4.73
C ASP A 74 32.77 1.68 6.14
N CYS A 75 31.42 1.55 6.27
CA CYS A 75 30.78 1.33 7.55
C CYS A 75 31.14 -0.07 8.10
N PRO A 76 31.87 -0.16 9.24
CA PRO A 76 32.23 -1.44 9.83
C PRO A 76 31.03 -2.04 10.56
N HIS A 77 30.90 -3.36 10.55
CA HIS A 77 29.94 -4.10 11.36
C HIS A 77 28.45 -3.81 11.06
N LEU A 78 28.04 -4.08 9.81
CA LEU A 78 26.63 -4.04 9.44
C LEU A 78 25.83 -5.14 10.17
N PRO A 79 24.59 -4.85 10.59
CA PRO A 79 23.73 -5.88 11.19
C PRO A 79 23.29 -6.92 10.16
N GLU A 80 22.68 -8.00 10.63
CA GLU A 80 22.08 -9.02 9.77
C GLU A 80 20.90 -8.44 8.97
N GLY A 81 20.81 -8.81 7.70
CA GLY A 81 19.76 -8.39 6.77
C GLY A 81 20.26 -8.36 5.32
N THR A 82 19.35 -8.09 4.39
CA THR A 82 19.71 -7.90 2.99
C THR A 82 20.36 -6.53 2.80
N ILE A 83 21.63 -6.54 2.41
CA ILE A 83 22.41 -5.32 2.20
C ILE A 83 22.05 -4.69 0.86
N ILE A 84 21.74 -3.40 0.86
CA ILE A 84 21.45 -2.60 -0.32
C ILE A 84 22.30 -1.34 -0.28
N ASN A 85 23.16 -1.18 -1.28
CA ASN A 85 23.90 0.06 -1.45
C ASN A 85 22.98 1.16 -1.97
N VAL A 86 22.87 2.27 -1.24
CA VAL A 86 22.02 3.40 -1.65
C VAL A 86 22.91 4.61 -1.99
N PRO A 87 22.51 5.44 -2.95
CA PRO A 87 21.24 5.35 -3.70
C PRO A 87 21.28 4.30 -4.81
N VAL A 88 20.20 3.53 -4.94
CA VAL A 88 19.94 2.62 -6.06
C VAL A 88 19.98 3.40 -7.38
N ARG A 89 20.67 2.87 -8.38
CA ARG A 89 20.84 3.50 -9.69
C ARG A 89 20.02 2.83 -10.79
N ASN A 90 19.86 1.51 -10.70
CA ASN A 90 19.18 0.69 -11.68
C ASN A 90 18.19 -0.23 -10.95
N ALA A 91 16.90 0.03 -11.06
CA ALA A 91 15.86 -0.79 -10.47
C ALA A 91 15.09 -1.56 -11.55
N LEU A 92 14.87 -2.84 -11.31
CA LEU A 92 13.86 -3.62 -12.02
C LEU A 92 12.55 -3.56 -11.25
N VAL A 93 11.45 -3.18 -11.90
CA VAL A 93 10.16 -2.93 -11.25
C VAL A 93 9.08 -3.85 -11.81
N PHE A 94 8.40 -4.63 -10.94
CA PHE A 94 7.40 -5.61 -11.36
C PHE A 94 5.98 -5.05 -11.44
N THR A 95 5.73 -3.85 -10.91
CA THR A 95 4.39 -3.27 -10.91
C THR A 95 4.37 -1.85 -11.43
N THR A 96 3.31 -1.49 -12.13
CA THR A 96 3.11 -0.12 -12.62
C THR A 96 2.94 0.89 -11.48
N VAL A 97 2.48 0.43 -10.31
CA VAL A 97 2.35 1.23 -9.08
C VAL A 97 3.71 1.77 -8.63
N HIS A 98 4.71 0.87 -8.51
CA HIS A 98 6.05 1.27 -8.05
C HIS A 98 6.80 2.09 -9.12
N ALA A 99 6.60 1.79 -10.41
CA ALA A 99 7.12 2.64 -11.48
C ALA A 99 6.53 4.05 -11.41
N SER A 100 5.24 4.16 -11.08
CA SER A 100 4.55 5.45 -10.95
C SER A 100 5.11 6.27 -9.79
N VAL A 101 5.29 5.69 -8.60
CA VAL A 101 5.81 6.44 -7.44
C VAL A 101 7.27 6.88 -7.65
N ILE A 102 8.09 6.06 -8.33
CA ILE A 102 9.45 6.44 -8.72
C ILE A 102 9.41 7.64 -9.70
N ALA A 103 8.47 7.63 -10.66
CA ALA A 103 8.29 8.75 -11.58
C ALA A 103 7.79 10.01 -10.86
N ASP A 104 6.89 9.90 -9.88
CA ASP A 104 6.39 11.02 -9.08
C ASP A 104 7.53 11.72 -8.29
N MET A 105 8.52 10.96 -7.82
CA MET A 105 9.73 11.52 -7.21
C MET A 105 10.70 12.16 -8.22
N GLY A 106 10.36 12.15 -9.53
CA GLY A 106 11.20 12.75 -10.59
C GLY A 106 12.43 11.92 -11.01
N ILE A 107 12.47 10.65 -10.63
CA ILE A 107 13.64 9.77 -10.81
C ILE A 107 13.34 8.54 -11.66
N LYS A 108 12.38 8.65 -12.62
CA LYS A 108 12.00 7.56 -13.52
C LYS A 108 13.17 6.95 -14.32
N ASP A 109 14.24 7.71 -14.52
CA ASP A 109 15.46 7.24 -15.19
C ASP A 109 16.25 6.21 -14.36
N ARG A 110 15.85 5.96 -13.11
CA ARG A 110 16.37 4.87 -12.27
C ARG A 110 15.74 3.51 -12.59
N ILE A 111 14.68 3.47 -13.38
CA ILE A 111 14.05 2.22 -13.83
C ILE A 111 14.77 1.76 -15.10
N ASN A 112 15.46 0.62 -15.02
CA ASN A 112 16.12 0.02 -16.19
C ASN A 112 15.38 -1.17 -16.80
N GLY A 113 14.42 -1.76 -16.06
CA GLY A 113 13.58 -2.83 -16.54
C GLY A 113 12.21 -2.87 -15.84
N MET A 114 11.21 -3.38 -16.56
CA MET A 114 9.86 -3.59 -16.03
C MET A 114 9.26 -4.90 -16.55
N ALA A 115 8.47 -5.53 -15.66
CA ALA A 115 7.51 -6.55 -16.05
C ALA A 115 6.15 -5.91 -16.40
N ASP A 116 5.27 -6.68 -17.06
CA ASP A 116 3.86 -6.32 -17.32
C ASP A 116 3.69 -4.92 -17.95
N VAL A 117 4.56 -4.55 -18.89
CA VAL A 117 4.60 -3.22 -19.51
C VAL A 117 3.34 -2.84 -20.26
N GLU A 118 2.50 -3.80 -20.65
CA GLU A 118 1.21 -3.61 -21.30
C GLU A 118 0.18 -2.91 -20.42
N TYR A 119 0.34 -3.00 -19.08
CA TYR A 119 -0.57 -2.34 -18.15
C TYR A 119 -0.19 -0.90 -17.79
N ILE A 120 0.95 -0.40 -18.28
CA ILE A 120 1.38 0.98 -18.05
C ILE A 120 0.39 1.95 -18.70
N LYS A 121 -0.05 2.96 -17.95
CA LYS A 121 -0.94 4.04 -18.45
C LYS A 121 -0.22 5.40 -18.51
N ARG A 122 0.84 5.59 -17.69
CA ARG A 122 1.61 6.83 -17.68
C ARG A 122 2.44 6.99 -18.94
N GLU A 123 2.18 8.04 -19.71
CA GLU A 123 2.79 8.27 -21.03
C GLU A 123 4.32 8.44 -20.96
N GLU A 124 4.84 9.06 -19.89
CA GLU A 124 6.28 9.22 -19.71
C GLU A 124 7.02 7.90 -19.47
N ILE A 125 6.37 6.89 -18.87
CA ILE A 125 6.94 5.55 -18.71
C ILE A 125 6.81 4.76 -20.01
N LYS A 126 5.65 4.84 -20.69
CA LYS A 126 5.48 4.23 -22.03
C LYS A 126 6.53 4.69 -23.01
N ALA A 127 6.84 6.00 -23.02
CA ALA A 127 7.86 6.56 -23.90
C ALA A 127 9.26 5.98 -23.61
N LEU A 128 9.59 5.71 -22.34
CA LEU A 128 10.86 5.07 -21.97
C LEU A 128 10.90 3.60 -22.41
N VAL A 129 9.80 2.87 -22.28
CA VAL A 129 9.68 1.48 -22.78
C VAL A 129 9.79 1.46 -24.30
N ALA A 130 9.04 2.31 -24.99
CA ALA A 130 9.06 2.39 -26.47
C ALA A 130 10.43 2.76 -27.04
N SER A 131 11.23 3.56 -26.31
CA SER A 131 12.60 3.92 -26.68
C SER A 131 13.66 2.92 -26.19
N ASN A 132 13.28 1.78 -25.64
CA ASN A 132 14.14 0.76 -25.04
C ASN A 132 15.05 1.28 -23.90
N LYS A 133 14.72 2.40 -23.28
CA LYS A 133 15.40 2.88 -22.07
C LYS A 133 14.96 2.08 -20.83
N ILE A 134 13.74 1.58 -20.82
CA ILE A 134 13.24 0.59 -19.88
C ILE A 134 13.04 -0.72 -20.65
N ALA A 135 13.74 -1.76 -20.25
CA ALA A 135 13.64 -3.07 -20.89
C ALA A 135 12.38 -3.81 -20.42
N ASN A 136 11.61 -4.37 -21.36
CA ASN A 136 10.51 -5.28 -21.02
C ASN A 136 11.08 -6.66 -20.67
N VAL A 137 10.86 -7.14 -19.44
CA VAL A 137 11.31 -8.46 -18.97
C VAL A 137 10.21 -9.51 -19.00
N GLY A 138 9.08 -9.24 -19.65
CA GLY A 138 7.94 -10.16 -19.78
C GLY A 138 6.92 -10.02 -18.65
N SER A 139 6.19 -11.09 -18.39
CA SER A 139 5.17 -11.11 -17.33
C SER A 139 5.78 -11.25 -15.95
N SER A 140 5.21 -10.57 -14.95
CA SER A 140 5.58 -10.73 -13.53
C SER A 140 5.40 -12.16 -13.01
N MET A 141 4.48 -12.92 -13.60
CA MET A 141 4.25 -14.33 -13.24
C MET A 141 5.27 -15.28 -13.87
N SER A 142 5.94 -14.88 -14.94
CA SER A 142 6.95 -15.68 -15.64
C SER A 142 7.98 -14.76 -16.31
N PRO A 143 8.81 -14.07 -15.51
CA PRO A 143 9.77 -13.10 -16.03
C PRO A 143 10.93 -13.79 -16.77
N ASN A 144 11.50 -13.09 -17.74
CA ASN A 144 12.71 -13.55 -18.44
C ASN A 144 13.94 -13.32 -17.54
N VAL A 145 14.32 -14.36 -16.80
CA VAL A 145 15.41 -14.30 -15.81
C VAL A 145 16.76 -14.04 -16.46
N GLU A 146 17.02 -14.59 -17.65
CA GLU A 146 18.27 -14.35 -18.40
C GLU A 146 18.40 -12.87 -18.72
N LYS A 147 17.34 -12.26 -19.21
CA LYS A 147 17.31 -10.81 -19.49
C LYS A 147 17.49 -9.96 -18.23
N ILE A 148 16.96 -10.40 -17.09
CA ILE A 148 17.15 -9.73 -15.81
C ILE A 148 18.63 -9.77 -15.39
N ILE A 149 19.29 -10.93 -15.55
CA ILE A 149 20.72 -11.09 -15.26
C ILE A 149 21.55 -10.16 -16.16
N ASP A 150 21.24 -10.10 -17.46
CA ASP A 150 21.94 -9.24 -18.41
C ASP A 150 21.76 -7.73 -18.07
N LEU A 151 20.60 -7.34 -17.57
CA LEU A 151 20.32 -5.96 -17.16
C LEU A 151 21.08 -5.58 -15.88
N SER A 152 21.50 -6.56 -15.09
CA SER A 152 22.22 -6.38 -13.81
C SER A 152 21.65 -5.24 -12.94
N PRO A 153 20.35 -5.27 -12.58
CA PRO A 153 19.79 -4.23 -11.73
C PRO A 153 20.37 -4.31 -10.31
N ASP A 154 20.44 -3.16 -9.63
CA ASP A 154 20.86 -3.10 -8.23
C ASP A 154 19.83 -3.78 -7.30
N VAL A 155 18.55 -3.70 -7.66
CA VAL A 155 17.43 -4.29 -6.91
C VAL A 155 16.29 -4.71 -7.84
N ILE A 156 15.50 -5.68 -7.38
CA ILE A 156 14.21 -6.06 -7.97
C ILE A 156 13.11 -5.65 -7.00
N MET A 157 12.19 -4.79 -7.44
CA MET A 157 11.03 -4.36 -6.65
C MET A 157 9.79 -5.15 -7.08
N LEU A 158 9.22 -5.91 -6.17
CA LEU A 158 8.00 -6.70 -6.42
C LEU A 158 7.08 -6.72 -5.21
N SER A 159 5.81 -7.05 -5.42
CA SER A 159 4.85 -7.23 -4.33
C SER A 159 4.88 -8.68 -3.86
N PRO A 160 5.16 -8.92 -2.57
CA PRO A 160 5.07 -10.26 -1.98
C PRO A 160 3.60 -10.69 -1.89
N PHE A 161 3.34 -11.99 -1.75
CA PHE A 161 2.01 -12.53 -1.44
C PHE A 161 2.11 -13.69 -0.46
N GLU A 162 1.02 -13.96 0.25
CA GLU A 162 0.99 -15.01 1.26
C GLU A 162 1.34 -16.37 0.66
N ASN A 163 2.20 -17.10 1.34
CA ASN A 163 2.63 -18.45 0.93
C ASN A 163 3.28 -18.52 -0.47
N SER A 164 3.92 -17.43 -0.92
CA SER A 164 4.63 -17.43 -2.20
C SER A 164 5.71 -18.52 -2.29
N GLY A 165 6.22 -18.98 -1.16
CA GLY A 165 7.30 -19.98 -1.10
C GLY A 165 8.64 -19.49 -1.65
N GLY A 166 8.77 -18.17 -1.90
CA GLY A 166 9.87 -17.52 -2.56
C GLY A 166 9.52 -17.06 -3.99
N TYR A 167 10.53 -16.55 -4.70
CA TYR A 167 10.40 -15.98 -6.05
C TYR A 167 11.05 -16.86 -7.12
N GLY A 168 11.18 -18.16 -6.82
CA GLY A 168 11.69 -19.17 -7.74
C GLY A 168 13.13 -18.92 -8.16
N ARG A 169 13.38 -18.77 -9.48
CA ARG A 169 14.74 -18.55 -10.00
C ARG A 169 15.31 -17.18 -9.57
N LEU A 170 14.47 -16.20 -9.26
CA LEU A 170 14.93 -14.87 -8.84
C LEU A 170 15.66 -14.90 -7.49
N ASP A 171 15.31 -15.83 -6.60
CA ASP A 171 15.98 -15.97 -5.30
C ASP A 171 17.47 -16.36 -5.42
N ASN A 172 17.87 -16.93 -6.58
CA ASN A 172 19.19 -17.53 -6.78
C ASN A 172 20.10 -16.73 -7.72
N ILE A 173 19.69 -15.54 -8.17
CA ILE A 173 20.51 -14.75 -9.12
C ILE A 173 21.40 -13.70 -8.43
N GLY A 174 21.34 -13.60 -7.10
CA GLY A 174 22.19 -12.71 -6.31
C GLY A 174 21.81 -11.23 -6.36
N ILE A 175 20.66 -10.88 -6.92
CA ILE A 175 20.14 -9.51 -6.96
C ILE A 175 19.16 -9.33 -5.79
N PRO A 176 19.33 -8.31 -4.92
CA PRO A 176 18.43 -8.06 -3.80
C PRO A 176 16.99 -7.84 -4.25
N ILE A 177 16.05 -8.49 -3.57
CA ILE A 177 14.61 -8.32 -3.81
C ILE A 177 14.04 -7.41 -2.74
N ILE A 178 13.34 -6.34 -3.16
CA ILE A 178 12.58 -5.44 -2.30
C ILE A 178 11.12 -5.90 -2.30
N GLU A 179 10.67 -6.39 -1.16
CA GLU A 179 9.29 -6.84 -0.94
C GLU A 179 8.37 -5.65 -0.62
N CYS A 180 7.71 -5.14 -1.64
CA CYS A 180 6.85 -3.96 -1.56
C CYS A 180 5.46 -4.37 -1.01
N ALA A 181 5.34 -4.52 0.31
CA ALA A 181 4.11 -4.93 0.99
C ALA A 181 3.17 -3.75 1.31
N ASP A 182 3.36 -2.59 0.67
CA ASP A 182 2.56 -1.37 0.87
C ASP A 182 1.06 -1.59 0.67
N TYR A 183 0.68 -2.48 -0.24
CA TYR A 183 -0.71 -2.79 -0.54
C TYR A 183 -1.45 -3.50 0.62
N MET A 184 -0.71 -4.03 1.60
CA MET A 184 -1.25 -4.67 2.81
C MET A 184 -1.51 -3.68 3.95
N GLU A 185 -1.16 -2.41 3.78
CA GLU A 185 -1.55 -1.38 4.73
C GLU A 185 -3.07 -1.16 4.71
N ILE A 186 -3.64 -0.98 5.89
CA ILE A 186 -5.11 -0.87 6.08
C ILE A 186 -5.62 0.57 6.07
N SER A 187 -4.76 1.55 5.84
CA SER A 187 -5.10 2.97 5.79
C SER A 187 -4.54 3.60 4.51
N PRO A 188 -5.30 4.49 3.84
CA PRO A 188 -4.84 5.17 2.64
C PRO A 188 -3.52 5.91 2.84
N LEU A 189 -3.42 6.65 3.95
CA LEU A 189 -2.20 7.40 4.29
C LEU A 189 -1.05 6.49 4.74
N ALA A 190 -1.34 5.33 5.35
CA ALA A 190 -0.32 4.36 5.71
C ALA A 190 0.36 3.79 4.45
N ARG A 191 -0.43 3.45 3.44
CA ARG A 191 0.10 3.00 2.14
C ARG A 191 0.92 4.09 1.46
N ALA A 192 0.41 5.31 1.42
CA ALA A 192 1.12 6.44 0.83
C ALA A 192 2.45 6.76 1.54
N GLU A 193 2.56 6.51 2.85
CA GLU A 193 3.78 6.78 3.64
C GLU A 193 4.97 5.90 3.23
N TRP A 194 4.74 4.77 2.56
CA TRP A 194 5.82 3.94 2.02
C TRP A 194 6.68 4.66 0.99
N ILE A 195 6.22 5.77 0.41
CA ILE A 195 7.05 6.61 -0.46
C ILE A 195 8.34 7.04 0.23
N LYS A 196 8.34 7.19 1.57
CA LYS A 196 9.55 7.55 2.35
C LYS A 196 10.60 6.45 2.28
N PHE A 197 10.19 5.18 2.40
CA PHE A 197 11.11 4.05 2.22
C PHE A 197 11.67 4.00 0.79
N TYR A 198 10.82 4.22 -0.20
CA TYR A 198 11.28 4.29 -1.60
C TYR A 198 12.20 5.50 -1.82
N GLY A 199 11.92 6.65 -1.21
CA GLY A 199 12.82 7.79 -1.20
C GLY A 199 14.23 7.45 -0.69
N MET A 200 14.31 6.70 0.42
CA MET A 200 15.59 6.25 0.99
C MET A 200 16.35 5.30 0.05
N LEU A 201 15.64 4.41 -0.64
CA LEU A 201 16.29 3.51 -1.62
C LEU A 201 16.98 4.28 -2.74
N PHE A 202 16.38 5.36 -3.21
CA PHE A 202 16.85 6.09 -4.38
C PHE A 202 17.61 7.38 -4.08
N GLY A 203 17.77 7.77 -2.80
CA GLY A 203 18.35 9.05 -2.41
C GLY A 203 17.45 10.23 -2.81
N ALA A 204 16.14 10.06 -2.69
CA ALA A 204 15.12 11.04 -3.05
C ALA A 204 14.20 11.35 -1.84
N GLU A 205 14.76 11.35 -0.63
CA GLU A 205 14.02 11.52 0.63
C GLU A 205 13.28 12.85 0.68
N GLN A 206 13.89 13.94 0.21
CA GLN A 206 13.26 15.27 0.22
C GLN A 206 12.03 15.31 -0.68
N GLN A 207 12.12 14.70 -1.87
CA GLN A 207 11.00 14.61 -2.81
C GLN A 207 9.88 13.75 -2.23
N ALA A 208 10.23 12.59 -1.66
CA ALA A 208 9.30 11.69 -1.00
C ALA A 208 8.54 12.37 0.16
N ASP A 209 9.26 13.07 1.03
CA ASP A 209 8.67 13.81 2.15
C ASP A 209 7.77 14.95 1.66
N SER A 210 8.18 15.70 0.65
CA SER A 210 7.38 16.77 0.07
C SER A 210 6.08 16.25 -0.51
N ILE A 211 6.13 15.16 -1.30
CA ILE A 211 4.95 14.53 -1.89
C ILE A 211 4.03 14.02 -0.78
N PHE A 212 4.55 13.26 0.17
CA PHE A 212 3.76 12.69 1.25
C PHE A 212 3.07 13.76 2.10
N ASN A 213 3.79 14.82 2.50
CA ASN A 213 3.24 15.91 3.30
C ASN A 213 2.12 16.65 2.56
N ASN A 214 2.26 16.85 1.25
CA ASN A 214 1.20 17.44 0.41
C ASN A 214 -0.02 16.53 0.35
N VAL A 215 0.16 15.22 0.15
CA VAL A 215 -0.91 14.22 0.16
C VAL A 215 -1.66 14.22 1.50
N VAL A 216 -0.93 14.20 2.63
CA VAL A 216 -1.55 14.23 3.97
C VAL A 216 -2.34 15.50 4.19
N THR A 217 -1.77 16.67 3.86
CA THR A 217 -2.43 17.95 4.05
C THR A 217 -3.72 18.02 3.23
N ARG A 218 -3.66 17.63 1.97
CA ARG A 218 -4.82 17.65 1.08
C ARG A 218 -5.88 16.62 1.49
N TYR A 219 -5.45 15.39 1.82
CA TYR A 219 -6.36 14.33 2.26
C TYR A 219 -7.15 14.75 3.50
N LYS A 220 -6.47 15.31 4.51
CA LYS A 220 -7.11 15.79 5.74
C LYS A 220 -8.09 16.93 5.46
N ALA A 221 -7.68 17.91 4.68
CA ALA A 221 -8.55 19.04 4.32
C ALA A 221 -9.82 18.56 3.60
N LEU A 222 -9.71 17.63 2.67
CA LEU A 222 -10.84 17.03 1.96
C LEU A 222 -11.75 16.22 2.90
N SER A 223 -11.18 15.43 3.80
CA SER A 223 -11.96 14.66 4.77
C SER A 223 -12.68 15.57 5.76
N ASP A 224 -12.05 16.65 6.21
CA ASP A 224 -12.69 17.60 7.13
C ASP A 224 -13.80 18.41 6.42
N GLU A 225 -13.60 18.76 5.14
CA GLU A 225 -14.67 19.34 4.31
C GLU A 225 -15.85 18.39 4.16
N ALA A 226 -15.58 17.08 3.88
CA ALA A 226 -16.65 16.10 3.70
C ALA A 226 -17.51 15.90 4.95
N LYS A 227 -16.93 16.01 6.13
CA LYS A 227 -17.65 15.93 7.42
C LYS A 227 -18.64 17.08 7.64
N ALA A 228 -18.46 18.22 6.94
CA ALA A 228 -19.32 19.37 7.06
C ALA A 228 -20.61 19.27 6.23
N TYR A 229 -20.75 18.25 5.39
CA TYR A 229 -21.96 18.05 4.60
C TYR A 229 -22.99 17.21 5.35
N ASP A 230 -24.26 17.63 5.30
CA ASP A 230 -25.38 16.93 5.97
C ASP A 230 -25.78 15.62 5.23
N SER A 231 -25.43 15.50 3.96
CA SER A 231 -25.78 14.34 3.14
C SER A 231 -24.74 13.24 3.31
N HIS A 232 -25.21 12.04 3.67
CA HIS A 232 -24.38 10.83 3.82
C HIS A 232 -24.92 9.70 2.95
N PRO A 233 -24.65 9.71 1.62
CA PRO A 233 -25.24 8.73 0.71
C PRO A 233 -24.75 7.31 1.03
N LYS A 234 -25.65 6.33 0.87
CA LYS A 234 -25.30 4.91 0.97
C LYS A 234 -24.62 4.47 -0.34
N VAL A 235 -23.46 3.85 -0.23
CA VAL A 235 -22.56 3.55 -1.35
C VAL A 235 -22.32 2.06 -1.46
N MET A 236 -22.53 1.51 -2.64
CA MET A 236 -22.05 0.19 -3.02
C MET A 236 -20.90 0.29 -4.01
N VAL A 237 -20.00 -0.70 -3.99
CA VAL A 237 -18.80 -0.67 -4.83
C VAL A 237 -18.53 -1.99 -5.53
N ASP A 238 -17.71 -1.89 -6.57
CA ASP A 238 -17.24 -2.93 -7.46
C ASP A 238 -18.35 -3.61 -8.28
N PHE A 239 -17.98 -4.67 -9.01
CA PHE A 239 -18.82 -5.34 -9.98
C PHE A 239 -18.68 -6.87 -9.80
N PRO A 240 -19.74 -7.67 -9.97
CA PRO A 240 -19.64 -9.11 -9.84
C PRO A 240 -18.85 -9.76 -10.98
N SER A 241 -18.26 -10.89 -10.67
CA SER A 241 -17.69 -11.83 -11.63
C SER A 241 -18.51 -13.11 -11.58
N GLY A 242 -19.38 -13.30 -12.56
CA GLY A 242 -20.39 -14.37 -12.49
C GLY A 242 -21.32 -14.20 -11.28
N ASN A 243 -21.43 -15.22 -10.44
CA ASN A 243 -22.27 -15.21 -9.24
C ASN A 243 -21.51 -14.74 -7.96
N THR A 244 -20.23 -14.37 -8.10
CA THR A 244 -19.43 -13.91 -6.98
C THR A 244 -19.14 -12.42 -7.10
N TRP A 245 -19.35 -11.69 -6.00
CA TRP A 245 -19.00 -10.28 -5.90
C TRP A 245 -17.89 -10.10 -4.87
N TYR A 246 -16.73 -9.65 -5.31
CA TYR A 246 -15.63 -9.31 -4.43
C TYR A 246 -15.79 -7.86 -3.97
N VAL A 247 -16.30 -7.68 -2.76
CA VAL A 247 -16.50 -6.35 -2.17
C VAL A 247 -15.34 -6.01 -1.22
N PRO A 248 -14.91 -4.74 -1.14
CA PRO A 248 -13.98 -4.31 -0.09
C PRO A 248 -14.60 -4.55 1.30
N GLY A 249 -13.84 -5.08 2.24
CA GLY A 249 -14.28 -5.15 3.64
C GLY A 249 -14.45 -3.75 4.24
N GLY A 250 -15.22 -3.63 5.32
CA GLY A 250 -15.49 -2.35 5.97
C GLY A 250 -14.24 -1.67 6.53
N LYS A 251 -13.25 -2.45 6.97
CA LYS A 251 -11.94 -1.94 7.46
C LYS A 251 -10.90 -1.76 6.36
N SER A 252 -11.24 -2.04 5.10
CA SER A 252 -10.35 -1.84 3.96
C SER A 252 -10.06 -0.36 3.69
N THR A 253 -9.03 -0.10 2.89
CA THR A 253 -8.70 1.25 2.42
C THR A 253 -9.90 1.94 1.75
N ILE A 254 -10.63 1.22 0.87
CA ILE A 254 -11.80 1.77 0.17
C ILE A 254 -12.98 2.03 1.15
N GLY A 255 -13.25 1.07 2.07
CA GLY A 255 -14.30 1.27 3.08
C GLY A 255 -14.04 2.51 3.94
N ARG A 256 -12.80 2.73 4.36
CA ARG A 256 -12.38 3.92 5.11
C ARG A 256 -12.51 5.21 4.29
N MET A 257 -12.07 5.19 3.03
CA MET A 257 -12.14 6.36 2.16
C MET A 257 -13.59 6.76 1.86
N ILE A 258 -14.53 5.81 1.75
CA ILE A 258 -15.96 6.12 1.62
C ILE A 258 -16.45 6.89 2.86
N ALA A 259 -16.08 6.43 4.05
CA ALA A 259 -16.43 7.14 5.30
C ALA A 259 -15.76 8.51 5.39
N ASP A 260 -14.46 8.63 5.03
CA ASP A 260 -13.72 9.89 5.01
C ASP A 260 -14.28 10.89 3.99
N ALA A 261 -14.94 10.41 2.94
CA ALA A 261 -15.66 11.22 1.96
C ALA A 261 -17.12 11.55 2.39
N GLY A 262 -17.53 11.19 3.60
CA GLY A 262 -18.87 11.43 4.12
C GLY A 262 -19.95 10.45 3.61
N GLY A 263 -19.57 9.34 2.97
CA GLY A 263 -20.50 8.29 2.55
C GLY A 263 -20.72 7.21 3.61
N ARG A 264 -21.76 6.40 3.42
CA ARG A 264 -22.04 5.20 4.22
C ARG A 264 -21.86 3.97 3.35
N TYR A 265 -20.83 3.20 3.62
CA TYR A 265 -20.55 1.99 2.86
C TYR A 265 -21.55 0.86 3.20
N CYS A 266 -22.08 0.12 2.20
CA CYS A 266 -23.01 -0.98 2.41
C CYS A 266 -22.49 -2.06 3.37
N PHE A 267 -21.19 -2.25 3.44
CA PHE A 267 -20.51 -3.25 4.29
C PHE A 267 -19.59 -2.60 5.32
N ALA A 268 -19.95 -1.42 5.84
CA ALA A 268 -19.13 -0.68 6.81
C ALA A 268 -18.86 -1.46 8.11
N ASP A 269 -19.78 -2.35 8.50
CA ASP A 269 -19.68 -3.16 9.72
C ASP A 269 -18.86 -4.45 9.53
N ASP A 270 -18.38 -4.73 8.31
CA ASP A 270 -17.49 -5.86 8.05
C ASP A 270 -16.07 -5.57 8.58
N ASP A 271 -15.52 -6.48 9.37
CA ASP A 271 -14.22 -6.29 10.04
C ASP A 271 -13.00 -6.58 9.16
N ASN A 272 -13.20 -7.07 7.94
CA ASN A 272 -12.09 -7.40 7.05
C ASN A 272 -11.40 -6.14 6.50
N GLY A 273 -10.06 -6.19 6.46
CA GLY A 273 -9.22 -5.15 5.83
C GLY A 273 -8.97 -5.38 4.33
N GLY A 274 -9.31 -6.56 3.81
CA GLY A 274 -9.15 -6.95 2.40
C GLY A 274 -10.47 -7.07 1.66
N SER A 275 -10.48 -7.81 0.54
CA SER A 275 -11.68 -8.12 -0.22
C SER A 275 -12.41 -9.32 0.37
N VAL A 276 -13.74 -9.26 0.35
CA VAL A 276 -14.65 -10.32 0.81
C VAL A 276 -15.43 -10.86 -0.37
N ALA A 277 -15.39 -12.18 -0.57
CA ALA A 277 -16.18 -12.85 -1.62
C ALA A 277 -17.60 -13.11 -1.10
N LEU A 278 -18.59 -12.52 -1.72
CA LEU A 278 -20.02 -12.67 -1.39
C LEU A 278 -20.80 -13.19 -2.59
N ALA A 279 -21.93 -13.86 -2.32
CA ALA A 279 -22.88 -14.20 -3.36
C ALA A 279 -23.55 -12.93 -3.90
N LEU A 280 -23.83 -12.91 -5.21
CA LEU A 280 -24.50 -11.80 -5.90
C LEU A 280 -25.78 -11.37 -5.18
N GLU A 281 -26.63 -12.33 -4.82
CA GLU A 281 -27.92 -12.09 -4.18
C GLU A 281 -27.77 -11.42 -2.82
N LYS A 282 -26.72 -11.78 -2.06
CA LYS A 282 -26.42 -11.16 -0.77
C LYS A 282 -26.06 -9.68 -0.93
N VAL A 283 -25.21 -9.36 -1.92
CA VAL A 283 -24.83 -7.97 -2.18
C VAL A 283 -26.03 -7.15 -2.65
N VAL A 284 -26.80 -7.68 -3.60
CA VAL A 284 -28.00 -7.00 -4.09
C VAL A 284 -29.00 -6.74 -2.96
N SER A 285 -29.26 -7.74 -2.10
CA SER A 285 -30.21 -7.60 -0.98
C SER A 285 -29.72 -6.60 0.08
N GLN A 286 -28.42 -6.48 0.31
CA GLN A 286 -27.87 -5.56 1.32
C GLN A 286 -27.69 -4.14 0.80
N CYS A 287 -27.61 -3.98 -0.52
CA CYS A 287 -27.33 -2.70 -1.17
C CYS A 287 -28.50 -2.22 -2.08
N ASP A 288 -29.70 -2.80 -1.98
CA ASP A 288 -30.84 -2.43 -2.82
C ASP A 288 -31.25 -0.96 -2.67
N ASP A 289 -31.11 -0.40 -1.47
CA ASP A 289 -31.38 1.00 -1.13
C ASP A 289 -30.15 1.92 -1.32
N ALA A 290 -29.02 1.45 -1.88
CA ALA A 290 -27.84 2.26 -2.11
C ALA A 290 -28.15 3.48 -2.99
N ASP A 291 -27.66 4.65 -2.60
CA ASP A 291 -27.82 5.92 -3.32
C ASP A 291 -26.88 6.02 -4.52
N LEU A 292 -25.70 5.43 -4.40
CA LEU A 292 -24.62 5.47 -5.38
C LEU A 292 -24.02 4.07 -5.58
N TRP A 293 -23.67 3.77 -6.82
CA TRP A 293 -22.92 2.58 -7.19
C TRP A 293 -21.64 2.96 -7.93
N LEU A 294 -20.47 2.59 -7.38
CA LEU A 294 -19.15 2.86 -7.94
C LEU A 294 -18.49 1.54 -8.31
N PHE A 295 -17.98 1.41 -9.52
CA PHE A 295 -17.26 0.19 -9.89
C PHE A 295 -16.08 0.46 -10.82
N ARG A 296 -15.15 -0.47 -10.81
CA ARG A 296 -13.98 -0.52 -11.71
C ARG A 296 -14.21 -1.60 -12.76
N TYR A 297 -13.75 -1.36 -13.96
CA TYR A 297 -13.86 -2.31 -15.06
C TYR A 297 -12.68 -2.20 -16.03
N GLY A 298 -12.33 -3.33 -16.67
CA GLY A 298 -11.49 -3.41 -17.85
C GLY A 298 -12.29 -3.65 -19.11
N GLY A 299 -11.65 -3.57 -20.27
CA GLY A 299 -12.28 -3.86 -21.58
C GLY A 299 -13.25 -2.79 -22.05
N GLU A 300 -14.39 -3.24 -22.59
CA GLU A 300 -15.39 -2.36 -23.24
C GLU A 300 -16.07 -1.42 -22.25
N GLU A 301 -16.48 -0.27 -22.78
CA GLU A 301 -17.20 0.75 -22.02
C GLU A 301 -18.57 0.19 -21.57
N LYS A 302 -18.88 0.37 -20.29
CA LYS A 302 -20.14 -0.09 -19.71
C LYS A 302 -21.23 0.97 -19.87
N SER A 303 -22.42 0.52 -20.25
CA SER A 303 -23.65 1.33 -20.27
C SER A 303 -24.68 0.71 -19.32
N LEU A 304 -25.67 1.48 -18.89
CA LEU A 304 -26.78 0.95 -18.07
C LEU A 304 -27.50 -0.19 -18.80
N ASN A 305 -27.63 -0.08 -20.13
CA ASN A 305 -28.26 -1.12 -20.94
C ASN A 305 -27.42 -2.41 -20.95
N SER A 306 -26.11 -2.32 -21.17
CA SER A 306 -25.24 -3.49 -21.16
C SER A 306 -25.25 -4.17 -19.77
N ILE A 307 -25.17 -3.39 -18.69
CA ILE A 307 -25.24 -3.89 -17.32
C ILE A 307 -26.60 -4.58 -17.04
N SER A 308 -27.71 -3.99 -17.48
CA SER A 308 -29.06 -4.58 -17.32
C SER A 308 -29.24 -5.87 -18.11
N ASN A 309 -28.61 -5.99 -19.27
CA ASN A 309 -28.67 -7.22 -20.08
C ASN A 309 -27.86 -8.35 -19.40
N ASP A 310 -26.72 -8.04 -18.81
CA ASP A 310 -25.91 -9.02 -18.09
C ASP A 310 -26.57 -9.47 -16.78
N TYR A 311 -27.23 -8.54 -16.06
CA TYR A 311 -27.81 -8.79 -14.73
C TYR A 311 -29.12 -8.04 -14.53
N LYS A 312 -30.26 -8.68 -14.90
CA LYS A 312 -31.60 -8.07 -14.78
C LYS A 312 -31.96 -7.66 -13.34
N VAL A 313 -31.42 -8.35 -12.35
CA VAL A 313 -31.64 -8.09 -10.91
C VAL A 313 -31.22 -6.68 -10.49
N PHE A 314 -30.29 -6.04 -11.20
CA PHE A 314 -29.78 -4.71 -10.84
C PHE A 314 -30.82 -3.59 -11.00
N SER A 315 -31.90 -3.83 -11.80
CA SER A 315 -33.04 -2.90 -11.91
C SER A 315 -33.69 -2.60 -10.55
N HIS A 316 -33.56 -3.49 -9.58
CA HIS A 316 -34.11 -3.33 -8.21
C HIS A 316 -33.19 -2.45 -7.32
N ILE A 317 -31.96 -2.22 -7.71
CA ILE A 317 -31.01 -1.38 -6.93
C ILE A 317 -31.37 0.09 -7.18
N LYS A 318 -31.58 0.85 -6.10
CA LYS A 318 -31.95 2.27 -6.15
C LYS A 318 -30.94 3.10 -6.95
N ALA A 319 -29.64 2.92 -6.73
CA ALA A 319 -28.60 3.62 -7.48
C ALA A 319 -28.72 3.39 -8.99
N PHE A 320 -28.97 2.14 -9.40
CA PHE A 320 -29.11 1.77 -10.79
C PHE A 320 -30.38 2.39 -11.41
N SER A 321 -31.53 2.22 -10.75
CA SER A 321 -32.82 2.75 -11.22
C SER A 321 -32.86 4.28 -11.33
N LYS A 322 -32.03 4.99 -10.52
CA LYS A 322 -31.88 6.45 -10.56
C LYS A 322 -30.76 6.91 -11.50
N GLY A 323 -30.02 5.99 -12.12
CA GLY A 323 -28.86 6.32 -12.96
C GLY A 323 -27.69 6.94 -12.19
N ASN A 324 -27.56 6.66 -10.88
CA ASN A 324 -26.46 7.10 -10.03
C ASN A 324 -25.35 6.05 -9.98
N VAL A 325 -24.91 5.66 -11.16
CA VAL A 325 -23.90 4.62 -11.38
C VAL A 325 -22.66 5.27 -11.99
N TYR A 326 -21.49 4.99 -11.43
CA TYR A 326 -20.23 5.55 -11.87
C TYR A 326 -19.22 4.42 -12.12
N GLY A 327 -18.64 4.42 -13.30
CA GLY A 327 -17.65 3.45 -13.73
C GLY A 327 -16.25 4.09 -13.86
N CYS A 328 -15.22 3.35 -13.44
CA CYS A 328 -13.83 3.70 -13.66
C CYS A 328 -13.19 2.67 -14.60
N SER A 329 -12.83 3.09 -15.82
CA SER A 329 -12.06 2.23 -16.72
C SER A 329 -10.61 2.18 -16.26
N THR A 330 -10.16 1.02 -15.80
CA THR A 330 -8.78 0.79 -15.36
C THR A 330 -7.78 0.74 -16.52
N GLU A 331 -8.26 0.59 -17.74
CA GLU A 331 -7.44 0.61 -18.95
C GLU A 331 -7.22 2.02 -19.52
N ARG A 332 -8.16 2.96 -19.23
CA ARG A 332 -8.13 4.32 -19.78
C ARG A 332 -7.72 5.38 -18.75
N THR A 333 -7.54 4.98 -17.51
CA THR A 333 -7.15 5.88 -16.42
C THR A 333 -5.90 5.37 -15.72
N THR A 334 -5.21 6.26 -15.02
CA THR A 334 -4.07 5.91 -14.13
C THR A 334 -4.52 5.50 -12.73
N PHE A 335 -5.74 4.96 -12.58
CA PHE A 335 -6.32 4.64 -11.28
C PHE A 335 -5.36 3.82 -10.40
N TYR A 336 -4.95 2.64 -10.89
CA TYR A 336 -4.05 1.76 -10.12
C TYR A 336 -2.64 2.32 -9.95
N GLU A 337 -2.16 3.12 -10.91
CA GLU A 337 -0.82 3.71 -10.84
C GLU A 337 -0.74 4.88 -9.85
N SER A 338 -1.81 5.66 -9.72
CA SER A 338 -1.80 6.93 -8.98
C SER A 338 -2.38 6.80 -7.57
N THR A 339 -3.55 6.16 -7.42
CA THR A 339 -4.32 6.23 -6.18
C THR A 339 -3.63 5.62 -4.96
N PRO A 340 -2.73 4.62 -5.08
CA PRO A 340 -2.02 4.06 -3.94
C PRO A 340 -1.18 5.08 -3.17
N PHE A 341 -0.49 5.98 -3.88
CA PHE A 341 0.38 7.00 -3.29
C PHE A 341 -0.23 8.41 -3.31
N HIS A 342 -1.38 8.58 -4.02
CA HIS A 342 -2.19 9.81 -4.04
C HIS A 342 -3.64 9.51 -3.66
N PRO A 343 -3.91 8.99 -2.44
CA PRO A 343 -5.28 8.71 -2.01
C PRO A 343 -6.14 9.97 -1.88
N ASP A 344 -5.52 11.13 -1.74
CA ASP A 344 -6.20 12.44 -1.78
C ASP A 344 -6.97 12.67 -3.08
N ARG A 345 -6.45 12.22 -4.22
CA ARG A 345 -7.13 12.33 -5.53
C ARG A 345 -8.37 11.43 -5.61
N LEU A 346 -8.28 10.22 -5.08
CA LEU A 346 -9.43 9.31 -5.04
C LEU A 346 -10.48 9.78 -4.03
N LEU A 347 -10.05 10.34 -2.90
CA LEU A 347 -10.97 10.95 -1.93
C LEU A 347 -11.72 12.13 -2.55
N GLU A 348 -11.05 12.97 -3.35
CA GLU A 348 -11.69 14.05 -4.08
C GLU A 348 -12.73 13.55 -5.08
N ASP A 349 -12.44 12.46 -5.80
CA ASP A 349 -13.41 11.80 -6.70
C ASP A 349 -14.66 11.35 -5.93
N PHE A 350 -14.48 10.71 -4.76
CA PHE A 350 -15.59 10.29 -3.93
C PHE A 350 -16.42 11.48 -3.44
N ILE A 351 -15.77 12.55 -2.97
CA ILE A 351 -16.47 13.78 -2.58
C ILE A 351 -17.24 14.38 -3.74
N ALA A 352 -16.66 14.40 -4.94
CA ALA A 352 -17.33 14.92 -6.14
C ALA A 352 -18.62 14.15 -6.47
N MET A 353 -18.62 12.82 -6.27
CA MET A 353 -19.77 11.96 -6.53
C MET A 353 -20.79 11.96 -5.38
N PHE A 354 -20.34 12.06 -4.13
CA PHE A 354 -21.20 12.03 -2.95
C PHE A 354 -21.89 13.38 -2.68
N HIS A 355 -21.23 14.46 -3.06
CA HIS A 355 -21.63 15.83 -2.77
C HIS A 355 -21.66 16.68 -4.06
N PRO A 356 -22.67 16.46 -4.94
CA PRO A 356 -22.74 17.13 -6.24
C PRO A 356 -22.85 18.65 -6.16
N GLN A 357 -23.25 19.20 -4.99
CA GLN A 357 -23.26 20.64 -4.73
C GLN A 357 -21.86 21.27 -4.79
N THR A 358 -20.78 20.49 -4.66
CA THR A 358 -19.39 20.96 -4.78
C THR A 358 -19.04 21.35 -6.20
N LYS A 359 -19.81 20.89 -7.21
CA LYS A 359 -19.56 21.05 -8.65
C LYS A 359 -18.19 20.51 -9.11
N ARG A 360 -17.51 19.70 -8.29
CA ARG A 360 -16.29 19.00 -8.67
C ARG A 360 -16.59 17.93 -9.72
N GLN A 361 -15.62 17.67 -10.57
CA GLN A 361 -15.70 16.58 -11.55
C GLN A 361 -14.73 15.46 -11.12
N PRO A 362 -15.19 14.21 -11.06
CA PRO A 362 -14.29 13.09 -10.78
C PRO A 362 -13.23 12.95 -11.87
N THR A 363 -12.01 12.58 -11.46
CA THR A 363 -10.88 12.34 -12.36
C THR A 363 -10.93 10.93 -12.96
N TYR A 364 -11.20 9.94 -12.12
CA TYR A 364 -11.15 8.52 -12.51
C TYR A 364 -12.51 7.96 -12.88
N PHE A 365 -13.55 8.39 -12.20
CA PHE A 365 -14.91 7.89 -12.39
C PHE A 365 -15.72 8.73 -13.37
N LYS A 366 -16.54 8.06 -14.17
CA LYS A 366 -17.50 8.71 -15.07
C LYS A 366 -18.90 8.16 -14.83
N LYS A 367 -19.91 9.02 -14.94
CA LYS A 367 -21.29 8.61 -14.85
C LYS A 367 -21.63 7.67 -16.03
N VAL A 368 -22.14 6.49 -15.72
CA VAL A 368 -22.57 5.49 -16.70
C VAL A 368 -23.90 5.94 -17.31
N LYS A 369 -24.01 5.88 -18.65
CA LYS A 369 -25.20 6.31 -19.41
C LYS A 369 -25.95 5.14 -19.99
#